data_2b200acf5d7774538a59b8cb90dc0f97
#
_entry.id   2b200acf5d7774538a59b8cb90dc0f97
#
_cell.length_a   1.000
_cell.length_b   1.000
_cell.length_c   1.000
_cell.angle_alpha   90.00
_cell.angle_beta   90.00
_cell.angle_gamma   90.00
#
_symmetry.space_group_name_H-M   'P 1'
#
loop_
_entity.id
_entity.type
_entity.pdbx_description
1 polymer ?
#
loop_
_entity_poly.entity_id
_entity_poly.type
_entity_poly.pdbx_seq_one_letter_code
_entity_poly.pdbx_strand_id
1 'polypeptide(L)'
;MQWRTNDLPNSTMRCRVAADRRERGDRFQDLMNRIFDYYCEDSRGAFERTGEQIDGRFYFDKHWYFVEVRWKQEKANAADVSVLRDRAKRGYGGDTKALFISFNGFSPDCLASLSGQGDERVILMDGYDLRCILDCQIAFDVLLAEKQAELVQNNRSWVSAADIIQRRRK
;
A
#
# COMPACT_ATOMS: atom_id res chain seq x y z
N MET A 1 -0.99 24.53 -9.92
CA MET A 1 -2.19 24.11 -10.68
C MET A 1 -3.13 23.46 -9.65
N GLN A 2 -4.17 24.21 -9.28
CA GLN A 2 -5.06 23.83 -8.19
C GLN A 2 -6.11 22.86 -8.73
N TRP A 3 -6.08 21.60 -8.33
CA TRP A 3 -7.16 20.66 -8.61
C TRP A 3 -8.36 21.02 -7.76
N ARG A 4 -9.42 21.47 -8.39
CA ARG A 4 -10.68 21.76 -7.71
C ARG A 4 -11.35 20.44 -7.34
N THR A 5 -11.67 20.28 -6.07
CA THR A 5 -12.36 19.13 -5.46
C THR A 5 -13.79 18.89 -5.96
N ASN A 6 -14.28 19.67 -6.90
CA ASN A 6 -15.66 19.62 -7.38
C ASN A 6 -15.89 18.79 -8.65
N ASP A 7 -14.86 18.19 -9.25
CA ASP A 7 -15.00 17.42 -10.50
C ASP A 7 -15.05 15.91 -10.32
N LEU A 8 -15.24 15.41 -9.09
CA LEU A 8 -15.61 14.03 -8.89
C LEU A 8 -17.11 13.88 -9.04
N PRO A 9 -17.61 13.30 -10.14
CA PRO A 9 -19.04 13.16 -10.33
C PRO A 9 -19.60 12.19 -9.27
N ASN A 10 -20.51 12.70 -8.46
CA ASN A 10 -21.28 11.98 -7.45
C ASN A 10 -22.11 10.80 -8.01
N SER A 11 -22.15 10.67 -9.34
CA SER A 11 -22.85 9.60 -10.06
C SER A 11 -22.00 8.34 -10.29
N THR A 12 -20.70 8.39 -10.05
CA THR A 12 -19.78 7.29 -10.41
C THR A 12 -19.65 6.22 -9.31
N MET A 13 -20.25 6.40 -8.14
CA MET A 13 -20.24 5.39 -7.08
C MET A 13 -21.30 4.30 -7.24
N ARG A 14 -22.15 4.37 -8.24
CA ARG A 14 -23.01 3.26 -8.63
C ARG A 14 -22.40 2.49 -9.78
N CYS A 15 -21.24 1.90 -9.52
CA CYS A 15 -20.56 1.02 -10.47
C CYS A 15 -21.46 -0.13 -10.90
N ARG A 16 -21.80 -0.13 -12.15
CA ARG A 16 -22.42 -1.25 -12.84
C ARG A 16 -21.39 -2.34 -13.05
N VAL A 17 -21.39 -3.30 -12.14
CA VAL A 17 -21.14 -4.72 -12.34
C VAL A 17 -19.83 -5.21 -12.97
N ALA A 18 -19.12 -5.96 -12.96
CA ALA A 18 -17.97 -6.79 -13.38
C ALA A 18 -16.90 -6.08 -14.28
N ALA A 19 -17.28 -5.41 -15.36
CA ALA A 19 -16.34 -4.63 -16.19
C ALA A 19 -15.77 -3.45 -15.41
N ASP A 20 -16.61 -2.79 -14.62
CA ASP A 20 -16.22 -1.67 -13.75
C ASP A 20 -15.25 -2.05 -12.62
N ARG A 21 -15.24 -3.33 -12.19
CA ARG A 21 -14.32 -3.76 -11.12
C ARG A 21 -12.89 -3.86 -11.62
N ARG A 22 -12.71 -4.36 -12.83
CA ARG A 22 -11.38 -4.47 -13.47
C ARG A 22 -10.84 -3.08 -13.79
N GLU A 23 -11.64 -2.25 -14.47
CA GLU A 23 -11.25 -0.88 -14.80
C GLU A 23 -10.91 -0.05 -13.56
N ARG A 24 -11.66 -0.21 -12.48
CA ARG A 24 -11.37 0.44 -11.20
C ARG A 24 -10.06 -0.04 -10.59
N GLY A 25 -9.77 -1.34 -10.67
CA GLY A 25 -8.49 -1.91 -10.23
C GLY A 25 -7.34 -1.34 -11.03
N ASP A 26 -7.46 -1.30 -12.36
CA ASP A 26 -6.44 -0.77 -13.27
C ASP A 26 -6.17 0.72 -13.00
N ARG A 27 -7.22 1.52 -12.83
CA ARG A 27 -7.08 2.96 -12.47
C ARG A 27 -6.43 3.17 -11.12
N PHE A 28 -6.73 2.30 -10.16
CA PHE A 28 -6.11 2.34 -8.85
C PHE A 28 -4.62 1.99 -8.92
N GLN A 29 -4.27 0.99 -9.70
CA GLN A 29 -2.89 0.62 -9.97
C GLN A 29 -2.13 1.77 -10.65
N ASP A 30 -2.73 2.42 -11.65
CA ASP A 30 -2.12 3.57 -12.34
C ASP A 30 -1.89 4.76 -11.38
N LEU A 31 -2.85 5.02 -10.49
CA LEU A 31 -2.68 6.06 -9.47
C LEU A 31 -1.49 5.73 -8.55
N MET A 32 -1.38 4.49 -8.10
CA MET A 32 -0.29 4.06 -7.23
C MET A 32 1.06 4.15 -7.95
N ASN A 33 1.13 3.73 -9.22
CA ASN A 33 2.35 3.85 -10.02
C ASN A 33 2.83 5.31 -10.12
N ARG A 34 1.91 6.27 -10.34
CA ARG A 34 2.25 7.71 -10.37
C ARG A 34 2.78 8.21 -9.03
N ILE A 35 2.23 7.72 -7.92
CA ILE A 35 2.73 8.07 -6.58
C ILE A 35 4.15 7.51 -6.40
N PHE A 36 4.39 6.26 -6.79
CA PHE A 36 5.72 5.65 -6.69
C PHE A 36 6.73 6.34 -7.59
N ASP A 37 6.36 6.68 -8.84
CA ASP A 37 7.23 7.41 -9.78
C ASP A 37 7.63 8.79 -9.25
N TYR A 38 6.76 9.42 -8.46
CA TYR A 38 7.02 10.75 -7.90
C TYR A 38 7.89 10.72 -6.64
N TYR A 39 7.69 9.74 -5.76
CA TYR A 39 8.30 9.71 -4.43
C TYR A 39 9.44 8.70 -4.27
N CYS A 40 9.57 7.72 -5.16
CA CYS A 40 10.50 6.62 -5.02
C CYS A 40 11.47 6.53 -6.20
N GLU A 41 12.61 5.89 -5.96
CA GLU A 41 13.58 5.60 -6.99
C GLU A 41 13.25 4.27 -7.68
N ASP A 42 13.66 4.11 -8.96
CA ASP A 42 13.55 2.88 -9.76
C ASP A 42 12.19 2.19 -9.62
N SER A 43 11.13 3.00 -9.72
CA SER A 43 9.75 2.51 -9.67
C SER A 43 9.43 1.73 -10.96
N ARG A 44 8.69 0.64 -10.83
CA ARG A 44 8.20 -0.15 -11.94
C ARG A 44 6.83 -0.72 -11.60
N GLY A 45 5.87 -0.53 -12.51
CA GLY A 45 4.55 -1.11 -12.43
C GLY A 45 4.56 -2.64 -12.52
N ALA A 46 3.40 -3.24 -12.75
CA ALA A 46 3.23 -4.68 -12.78
C ALA A 46 4.26 -5.40 -13.67
N PHE A 47 4.82 -6.47 -13.16
CA PHE A 47 5.79 -7.31 -13.86
C PHE A 47 5.66 -8.78 -13.44
N GLU A 48 6.12 -9.67 -14.29
CA GLU A 48 6.16 -11.10 -14.01
C GLU A 48 7.56 -11.52 -13.56
N ARG A 49 7.62 -12.32 -12.51
CA ARG A 49 8.86 -12.91 -12.00
C ARG A 49 8.64 -14.37 -11.65
N THR A 50 9.38 -15.27 -12.30
CA THR A 50 9.34 -16.71 -12.01
C THR A 50 7.92 -17.29 -12.02
N GLY A 51 7.07 -16.82 -12.98
CA GLY A 51 5.67 -17.26 -13.10
C GLY A 51 4.70 -16.61 -12.09
N GLU A 52 5.16 -15.65 -11.30
CA GLU A 52 4.33 -14.90 -10.37
C GLU A 52 4.19 -13.44 -10.82
N GLN A 53 2.96 -12.95 -10.89
CA GLN A 53 2.68 -11.53 -11.15
C GLN A 53 2.89 -10.73 -9.86
N ILE A 54 3.64 -9.63 -9.97
CA ILE A 54 3.85 -8.64 -8.92
C ILE A 54 3.28 -7.32 -9.44
N ASP A 55 2.43 -6.66 -8.67
CA ASP A 55 1.74 -5.43 -9.10
C ASP A 55 2.68 -4.24 -9.25
N GLY A 56 3.80 -4.25 -8.55
CA GLY A 56 4.81 -3.22 -8.69
C GLY A 56 6.03 -3.45 -7.80
N ARG A 57 7.07 -2.67 -8.09
CA ARG A 57 8.26 -2.55 -7.25
C ARG A 57 8.77 -1.12 -7.26
N PHE A 58 9.47 -0.73 -6.21
CA PHE A 58 10.25 0.49 -6.16
C PHE A 58 11.42 0.36 -5.18
N TYR A 59 12.36 1.30 -5.28
CA TYR A 59 13.46 1.43 -4.34
C TYR A 59 13.23 2.66 -3.46
N PHE A 60 13.32 2.48 -2.14
CA PHE A 60 13.14 3.55 -1.17
C PHE A 60 13.98 3.28 0.08
N ASP A 61 14.69 4.29 0.56
CA ASP A 61 15.51 4.25 1.79
C ASP A 61 16.40 2.98 1.88
N LYS A 62 17.14 2.72 0.79
CA LYS A 62 18.08 1.60 0.64
C LYS A 62 17.45 0.21 0.59
N HIS A 63 16.12 0.10 0.46
CA HIS A 63 15.40 -1.16 0.37
C HIS A 63 14.58 -1.27 -0.91
N TRP A 64 14.51 -2.48 -1.45
CA TRP A 64 13.54 -2.83 -2.47
C TRP A 64 12.19 -3.15 -1.83
N TYR A 65 11.14 -2.67 -2.44
CA TYR A 65 9.76 -2.99 -2.05
C TYR A 65 9.06 -3.74 -3.17
N PHE A 66 8.44 -4.87 -2.86
CA PHE A 66 7.40 -5.45 -3.69
C PHE A 66 6.04 -4.92 -3.25
N VAL A 67 5.20 -4.62 -4.21
CA VAL A 67 3.91 -3.98 -3.97
C VAL A 67 2.79 -4.88 -4.44
N GLU A 68 1.75 -4.98 -3.63
CA GLU A 68 0.45 -5.53 -3.99
C GLU A 68 -0.59 -4.43 -3.79
N VAL A 69 -1.41 -4.17 -4.81
CA VAL A 69 -2.44 -3.12 -4.81
C VAL A 69 -3.81 -3.76 -4.98
N ARG A 70 -4.67 -3.63 -3.99
CA ARG A 70 -5.97 -4.29 -3.97
C ARG A 70 -7.13 -3.33 -3.74
N TRP A 71 -8.06 -3.31 -4.66
CA TRP A 71 -9.36 -2.68 -4.48
C TRP A 71 -10.50 -3.69 -4.66
N LYS A 72 -10.78 -4.46 -3.63
CA LYS A 72 -11.91 -5.39 -3.56
C LYS A 72 -12.91 -4.89 -2.51
N GLN A 73 -14.14 -5.41 -2.59
CA GLN A 73 -15.18 -5.05 -1.63
C GLN A 73 -14.85 -5.58 -0.23
N GLU A 74 -14.31 -6.79 -0.17
CA GLU A 74 -13.87 -7.43 1.06
C GLU A 74 -12.53 -6.88 1.54
N LYS A 75 -12.37 -6.79 2.84
CA LYS A 75 -11.11 -6.47 3.50
C LYS A 75 -10.06 -7.54 3.18
N ALA A 76 -8.80 -7.14 3.06
CA ALA A 76 -7.72 -8.09 2.90
C ALA A 76 -7.56 -8.95 4.16
N ASN A 77 -7.31 -10.24 3.97
CA ASN A 77 -7.11 -11.20 5.05
C ASN A 77 -5.64 -11.64 5.18
N ALA A 78 -5.33 -12.44 6.18
CA ALA A 78 -3.97 -12.90 6.46
C ALA A 78 -3.36 -13.72 5.30
N ALA A 79 -4.16 -14.51 4.59
CA ALA A 79 -3.69 -15.30 3.45
C ALA A 79 -3.27 -14.40 2.29
N ASP A 80 -4.03 -13.33 2.03
CA ASP A 80 -3.67 -12.34 0.99
C ASP A 80 -2.30 -11.71 1.27
N VAL A 81 -2.06 -11.31 2.51
CA VAL A 81 -0.81 -10.64 2.91
C VAL A 81 0.36 -11.63 2.93
N SER A 82 0.12 -12.89 3.34
CA SER A 82 1.18 -13.89 3.41
C SER A 82 1.80 -14.20 2.05
N VAL A 83 1.03 -14.16 0.97
CA VAL A 83 1.55 -14.36 -0.40
C VAL A 83 2.61 -13.32 -0.74
N LEU A 84 2.32 -12.03 -0.51
CA LEU A 84 3.27 -10.96 -0.80
C LEU A 84 4.50 -11.04 0.13
N ARG A 85 4.28 -11.34 1.41
CA ARG A 85 5.35 -11.55 2.39
C ARG A 85 6.32 -12.65 1.94
N ASP A 86 5.79 -13.78 1.50
CA ASP A 86 6.62 -14.90 1.05
C ASP A 86 7.37 -14.58 -0.26
N ARG A 87 6.76 -13.79 -1.16
CA ARG A 87 7.44 -13.23 -2.33
C ARG A 87 8.61 -12.32 -1.93
N ALA A 88 8.40 -11.44 -0.96
CA ALA A 88 9.47 -10.56 -0.45
C ALA A 88 10.61 -11.36 0.20
N LYS A 89 10.31 -12.42 0.96
CA LYS A 89 11.32 -13.33 1.53
C LYS A 89 12.19 -14.01 0.47
N ARG A 90 11.62 -14.32 -0.68
CA ARG A 90 12.35 -14.88 -1.84
C ARG A 90 13.01 -13.79 -2.70
N GLY A 91 12.88 -12.54 -2.33
CA GLY A 91 13.47 -11.39 -3.00
C GLY A 91 15.00 -11.42 -3.00
N TYR A 92 15.61 -10.70 -3.94
CA TYR A 92 17.06 -10.68 -4.10
C TYR A 92 17.73 -10.09 -2.85
N GLY A 93 18.74 -10.80 -2.34
CA GLY A 93 19.56 -10.29 -1.24
C GLY A 93 18.96 -10.41 0.16
N GLY A 94 17.75 -10.98 0.31
CA GLY A 94 17.14 -11.18 1.64
C GLY A 94 16.61 -9.90 2.32
N ASP A 95 16.74 -8.73 1.68
CA ASP A 95 16.39 -7.42 2.24
C ASP A 95 15.23 -6.73 1.51
N THR A 96 14.47 -7.48 0.74
CA THR A 96 13.28 -6.98 0.06
C THR A 96 12.12 -6.88 1.06
N LYS A 97 11.49 -5.72 1.11
CA LYS A 97 10.29 -5.44 1.90
C LYS A 97 9.02 -5.61 1.06
N ALA A 98 7.88 -5.62 1.70
CA ALA A 98 6.58 -5.72 1.09
C ALA A 98 5.69 -4.54 1.51
N LEU A 99 5.04 -3.92 0.54
CA LEU A 99 3.99 -2.93 0.77
C LEU A 99 2.67 -3.48 0.24
N PHE A 100 1.74 -3.81 1.14
CA PHE A 100 0.41 -4.25 0.78
C PHE A 100 -0.58 -3.10 0.94
N ILE A 101 -1.22 -2.71 -0.16
CA ILE A 101 -2.18 -1.61 -0.20
C ILE A 101 -3.57 -2.18 -0.43
N SER A 102 -4.45 -2.09 0.58
CA SER A 102 -5.85 -2.51 0.49
C SER A 102 -6.78 -1.33 0.67
N PHE A 103 -7.49 -0.92 -0.40
CA PHE A 103 -8.39 0.24 -0.34
C PHE A 103 -9.45 0.12 0.76
N ASN A 104 -10.03 -1.04 0.96
CA ASN A 104 -11.03 -1.30 2.00
C ASN A 104 -10.45 -1.80 3.33
N GLY A 105 -9.11 -1.72 3.46
CA GLY A 105 -8.40 -2.06 4.69
C GLY A 105 -8.25 -3.56 4.91
N PHE A 106 -8.02 -3.94 6.15
CA PHE A 106 -7.63 -5.29 6.57
C PHE A 106 -8.62 -5.84 7.59
N SER A 107 -8.79 -7.16 7.61
CA SER A 107 -9.61 -7.81 8.63
C SER A 107 -8.91 -7.77 10.00
N PRO A 108 -9.66 -7.79 11.12
CA PRO A 108 -9.06 -7.84 12.45
C PRO A 108 -8.11 -9.03 12.62
N ASP A 109 -8.48 -10.19 12.09
CA ASP A 109 -7.66 -11.41 12.15
C ASP A 109 -6.36 -11.26 11.35
N CYS A 110 -6.39 -10.53 10.22
CA CYS A 110 -5.19 -10.20 9.46
C CYS A 110 -4.22 -9.36 10.31
N LEU A 111 -4.72 -8.31 10.93
CA LEU A 111 -3.88 -7.44 11.77
C LEU A 111 -3.34 -8.19 12.99
N ALA A 112 -4.16 -9.03 13.62
CA ALA A 112 -3.75 -9.86 14.75
C ALA A 112 -2.66 -10.88 14.35
N SER A 113 -2.78 -11.51 13.19
CA SER A 113 -1.81 -12.50 12.70
C SER A 113 -0.43 -11.92 12.39
N LEU A 114 -0.34 -10.64 12.08
CA LEU A 114 0.91 -9.95 11.80
C LEU A 114 1.56 -9.38 13.06
N SER A 115 0.77 -9.18 14.11
CA SER A 115 1.27 -8.68 15.39
C SER A 115 2.05 -9.76 16.11
N GLY A 116 3.33 -9.50 16.44
CA GLY A 116 4.15 -10.43 17.23
C GLY A 116 4.86 -11.54 16.47
N GLN A 117 4.72 -11.62 15.14
CA GLN A 117 5.43 -12.66 14.36
C GLN A 117 6.90 -12.34 14.05
N GLY A 118 7.40 -11.16 14.44
CA GLY A 118 8.79 -10.76 14.19
C GLY A 118 9.17 -10.65 12.70
N ASP A 119 8.18 -10.53 11.82
CA ASP A 119 8.43 -10.36 10.39
C ASP A 119 8.40 -8.87 10.02
N GLU A 120 9.54 -8.25 10.11
CA GLU A 120 9.74 -6.82 9.85
C GLU A 120 9.73 -6.45 8.35
N ARG A 121 9.02 -7.21 7.51
CA ARG A 121 9.08 -7.04 6.05
C ARG A 121 7.84 -6.43 5.46
N VAL A 122 6.68 -6.55 6.12
CA VAL A 122 5.39 -6.18 5.54
C VAL A 122 4.86 -4.90 6.17
N ILE A 123 4.69 -3.90 5.32
CA ILE A 123 4.00 -2.65 5.67
C ILE A 123 2.61 -2.68 5.06
N LEU A 124 1.61 -2.31 5.85
CA LEU A 124 0.22 -2.22 5.42
C LEU A 124 -0.21 -0.77 5.26
N MET A 125 -0.94 -0.51 4.17
CA MET A 125 -1.53 0.80 3.86
C MET A 125 -2.99 0.61 3.44
N ASP A 126 -3.89 1.44 3.94
CA ASP A 126 -5.31 1.37 3.59
C ASP A 126 -5.80 2.58 2.79
N GLY A 127 -7.08 2.60 2.44
CA GLY A 127 -7.68 3.70 1.67
C GLY A 127 -7.71 5.02 2.43
N TYR A 128 -7.72 5.00 3.76
CA TYR A 128 -7.63 6.22 4.56
C TYR A 128 -6.22 6.83 4.49
N ASP A 129 -5.19 6.00 4.59
CA ASP A 129 -3.81 6.42 4.41
C ASP A 129 -3.60 7.09 3.05
N LEU A 130 -4.14 6.47 1.98
CA LEU A 130 -4.08 7.03 0.63
C LEU A 130 -4.83 8.36 0.53
N ARG A 131 -5.96 8.48 1.18
CA ARG A 131 -6.70 9.74 1.23
C ARG A 131 -5.87 10.84 1.89
N CYS A 132 -5.20 10.55 2.99
CA CYS A 132 -4.32 11.52 3.64
C CYS A 132 -3.18 11.99 2.71
N ILE A 133 -2.64 11.10 1.88
CA ILE A 133 -1.64 11.45 0.87
C ILE A 133 -2.24 12.35 -0.22
N LEU A 134 -3.38 11.96 -0.79
CA LEU A 134 -4.04 12.70 -1.87
C LEU A 134 -4.55 14.07 -1.42
N ASP A 135 -4.99 14.19 -0.17
CA ASP A 135 -5.40 15.45 0.46
C ASP A 135 -4.18 16.29 0.94
N CYS A 136 -2.95 15.89 0.60
CA CYS A 136 -1.70 16.55 0.99
C CYS A 136 -1.52 16.74 2.50
N GLN A 137 -2.12 15.89 3.33
CA GLN A 137 -1.97 15.92 4.79
C GLN A 137 -0.63 15.34 5.24
N ILE A 138 -0.10 14.38 4.48
CA ILE A 138 1.22 13.77 4.65
C ILE A 138 1.74 13.32 3.29
N ALA A 139 3.03 13.48 3.04
CA ALA A 139 3.67 12.96 1.83
C ALA A 139 3.86 11.44 1.91
N PHE A 140 3.82 10.74 0.76
CA PHE A 140 3.92 9.28 0.73
C PHE A 140 5.22 8.76 1.33
N ASP A 141 6.35 9.39 0.97
CA ASP A 141 7.68 9.03 1.48
C ASP A 141 7.78 9.19 2.99
N VAL A 142 7.21 10.26 3.53
CA VAL A 142 7.14 10.51 4.98
C VAL A 142 6.27 9.45 5.66
N LEU A 143 5.10 9.15 5.11
CA LEU A 143 4.20 8.13 5.67
C LEU A 143 4.86 6.74 5.65
N LEU A 144 5.51 6.38 4.54
CA LEU A 144 6.18 5.09 4.39
C LEU A 144 7.34 4.96 5.39
N ALA A 145 8.16 6.00 5.56
CA ALA A 145 9.26 6.01 6.53
C ALA A 145 8.76 5.85 7.97
N GLU A 146 7.69 6.55 8.35
CA GLU A 146 7.09 6.43 9.69
C GLU A 146 6.49 5.04 9.93
N LYS A 147 5.80 4.47 8.95
CA LYS A 147 5.29 3.09 9.04
C LYS A 147 6.42 2.07 9.14
N GLN A 148 7.53 2.29 8.42
CA GLN A 148 8.72 1.45 8.52
C GLN A 148 9.35 1.54 9.91
N ALA A 149 9.46 2.73 10.47
CA ALA A 149 9.97 2.92 11.83
C ALA A 149 9.11 2.20 12.87
N GLU A 150 7.76 2.29 12.76
CA GLU A 150 6.83 1.56 13.62
C GLU A 150 6.97 0.04 13.50
N LEU A 151 7.19 -0.46 12.28
CA LEU A 151 7.41 -1.87 12.05
C LEU A 151 8.69 -2.36 12.74
N VAL A 152 9.80 -1.64 12.57
CA VAL A 152 11.10 -2.01 13.14
C VAL A 152 11.14 -1.84 14.66
N GLN A 153 10.63 -0.71 15.17
CA GLN A 153 10.74 -0.37 16.59
C GLN A 153 9.69 -1.07 17.46
N ASN A 154 8.47 -1.22 16.93
CA ASN A 154 7.30 -1.65 17.69
C ASN A 154 6.66 -2.93 17.16
N ASN A 155 7.25 -3.55 16.11
CA ASN A 155 6.71 -4.73 15.43
C ASN A 155 5.25 -4.54 14.97
N ARG A 156 4.93 -3.35 14.47
CA ARG A 156 3.59 -2.99 13.99
C ARG A 156 3.59 -2.86 12.49
N SER A 157 3.08 -3.87 11.79
CA SER A 157 2.89 -3.84 10.33
C SER A 157 1.86 -2.81 9.87
N TRP A 158 0.95 -2.41 10.75
CA TRP A 158 -0.06 -1.40 10.48
C TRP A 158 -0.14 -0.35 11.57
N VAL A 159 -0.10 0.90 11.16
CA VAL A 159 -0.39 2.10 11.96
C VAL A 159 -1.11 3.10 11.05
N SER A 160 -2.14 3.75 11.55
CA SER A 160 -2.95 4.70 10.77
C SER A 160 -2.16 5.98 10.46
N ALA A 161 -2.37 6.54 9.24
CA ALA A 161 -1.87 7.87 8.92
C ALA A 161 -2.37 8.93 9.91
N ALA A 162 -3.59 8.80 10.43
CA ALA A 162 -4.12 9.73 11.44
C ALA A 162 -3.24 9.77 12.69
N ASP A 163 -2.85 8.61 13.21
CA ASP A 163 -2.01 8.52 14.42
C ASP A 163 -0.62 9.12 14.16
N ILE A 164 -0.06 8.87 12.97
CA ILE A 164 1.23 9.42 12.55
C ILE A 164 1.14 10.96 12.45
N ILE A 165 0.15 11.48 11.73
CA ILE A 165 -0.06 12.92 11.56
C ILE A 165 -0.25 13.60 12.91
N GLN A 166 -1.06 13.01 13.80
CA GLN A 166 -1.28 13.56 15.15
C GLN A 166 0.01 13.64 15.97
N ARG A 167 0.85 12.62 15.91
CA ARG A 167 2.15 12.61 16.62
C ARG A 167 3.12 13.66 16.10
N ARG A 168 3.13 13.89 14.79
CA ARG A 168 4.01 14.88 14.13
C ARG A 168 3.61 16.35 14.39
N ARG A 169 2.38 16.59 14.84
CA ARG A 169 1.89 17.93 15.20
C ARG A 169 2.20 18.34 16.64
N LYS A 170 2.65 17.40 17.47
CA LYS A 170 3.08 17.64 18.86
C LYS A 170 4.55 17.99 18.92
#